data_55a4d8372c72d972cc24047f4caa39f3
#
_entry.id   55a4d8372c72d972cc24047f4caa39f3
#
_cell.length_a   1.000
_cell.length_b   1.000
_cell.length_c   1.000
_cell.angle_alpha   90.00
_cell.angle_beta   90.00
_cell.angle_gamma   90.00
#
_symmetry.space_group_name_H-M   'P 1'
#
loop_
_entity.id
_entity.type
_entity.pdbx_description
1 polymer ?
#
loop_
_entity_poly.entity_id
_entity_poly.type
_entity_poly.pdbx_seq_one_letter_code
_entity_poly.pdbx_strand_id
1 'polypeptide(L)'
;FLTGRTQRVRVNGKFSDLSVTSNVSPQGCVLSPLLYILYTNDCCSSFENRHILKFADDTVIVSLLNSTETSHGPVIDYFLKWCQESFLTLNVLKTKDMCIDFRRAQPSPDTIVIDGQTVESVESYKYLGTFLDNKLTFKKNTDSIHKKSQQRFFCLRKLSKFQVDSTLMILFYRSFIESIITFSFVCWFQSLRVKERNLLNKVVSVSSKIIGLPQETLQDLYEKQLFKKANSILTDFSHPLYLQFQFLPSGSLLRLPFAKTNRFKHSFVPSAVSLLNA
;
A
#
# COMPACT_ATOMS: atom_id res chain seq x y z
N PHE A 1 1.55 0.06 33.52
CA PHE A 1 1.42 -0.72 32.28
C PHE A 1 2.72 -0.75 31.46
N LEU A 2 3.45 0.37 31.37
CA LEU A 2 4.68 0.51 30.58
C LEU A 2 5.96 0.34 31.40
N THR A 3 5.91 0.32 32.70
CA THR A 3 7.11 0.28 33.59
C THR A 3 7.15 -0.98 34.45
N GLY A 4 8.35 -1.45 34.78
CA GLY A 4 8.57 -2.54 35.73
C GLY A 4 8.08 -3.91 35.29
N ARG A 5 7.89 -4.15 33.99
CA ARG A 5 7.45 -5.45 33.46
C ARG A 5 8.60 -6.43 33.40
N THR A 6 8.32 -7.65 33.85
CA THR A 6 9.29 -8.73 33.73
C THR A 6 8.94 -9.62 32.55
N GLN A 7 9.96 -10.08 31.84
CA GLN A 7 9.86 -11.08 30.78
C GLN A 7 10.88 -12.18 30.96
N ARG A 8 10.57 -13.37 30.45
CA ARG A 8 11.49 -14.48 30.32
C ARG A 8 11.17 -15.30 29.08
N VAL A 9 12.18 -15.90 28.51
CA VAL A 9 12.06 -16.74 27.31
C VAL A 9 11.97 -18.21 27.74
N ARG A 10 11.09 -18.99 27.11
CA ARG A 10 10.98 -20.43 27.30
C ARG A 10 11.44 -21.14 26.02
N VAL A 11 12.46 -22.00 26.15
CA VAL A 11 12.96 -22.84 25.06
C VAL A 11 13.11 -24.27 25.57
N ASN A 12 12.48 -25.21 24.89
CA ASN A 12 12.53 -26.65 25.26
C ASN A 12 12.22 -26.94 26.74
N GLY A 13 11.22 -26.23 27.30
CA GLY A 13 10.80 -26.40 28.67
C GLY A 13 11.66 -25.68 29.72
N LYS A 14 12.82 -25.14 29.37
CA LYS A 14 13.66 -24.31 30.25
C LYS A 14 13.33 -22.85 30.10
N PHE A 15 13.43 -22.11 31.21
CA PHE A 15 13.20 -20.65 31.22
C PHE A 15 14.55 -19.94 31.37
N SER A 16 14.66 -18.78 30.71
CA SER A 16 15.74 -17.82 30.99
C SER A 16 15.52 -17.15 32.35
N ASP A 17 16.53 -16.42 32.80
CA ASP A 17 16.39 -15.48 33.92
C ASP A 17 15.35 -14.41 33.61
N LEU A 18 14.78 -13.81 34.67
CA LEU A 18 13.84 -12.69 34.57
C LEU A 18 14.61 -11.43 34.15
N SER A 19 14.15 -10.79 33.07
CA SER A 19 14.63 -9.48 32.61
C SER A 19 13.55 -8.44 32.80
N VAL A 20 13.88 -7.29 33.36
CA VAL A 20 12.94 -6.15 33.50
C VAL A 20 12.94 -5.36 32.22
N THR A 21 11.76 -5.14 31.64
CA THR A 21 11.57 -4.32 30.44
C THR A 21 10.76 -3.08 30.80
N SER A 22 11.35 -1.91 30.65
CA SER A 22 10.73 -0.62 30.96
C SER A 22 10.40 0.24 29.74
N ASN A 23 11.00 -0.07 28.57
CA ASN A 23 11.00 0.85 27.43
C ASN A 23 10.15 0.40 26.23
N VAL A 24 9.33 -0.65 26.35
CA VAL A 24 8.57 -1.21 25.23
C VAL A 24 7.12 -1.45 25.62
N SER A 25 6.18 -1.16 24.74
CA SER A 25 4.82 -1.61 24.90
C SER A 25 4.69 -3.13 24.59
N PRO A 26 3.77 -3.88 25.26
CA PRO A 26 3.61 -5.30 24.99
C PRO A 26 3.26 -5.57 23.53
N GLN A 27 4.00 -6.47 22.90
CA GLN A 27 3.69 -6.91 21.54
C GLN A 27 2.33 -7.65 21.51
N GLY A 28 1.50 -7.36 20.49
CA GLY A 28 0.15 -7.94 20.37
C GLY A 28 -0.91 -7.33 21.29
N CYS A 29 -0.58 -6.28 22.06
CA CYS A 29 -1.54 -5.53 22.85
C CYS A 29 -2.34 -4.55 21.97
N VAL A 30 -3.63 -4.39 22.24
CA VAL A 30 -4.52 -3.45 21.51
C VAL A 30 -4.07 -1.99 21.67
N LEU A 31 -3.53 -1.62 22.83
CA LEU A 31 -3.07 -0.25 23.11
C LEU A 31 -1.74 0.11 22.44
N SER A 32 -0.89 -0.87 22.14
CA SER A 32 0.45 -0.60 21.61
C SER A 32 0.45 0.18 20.27
N PRO A 33 -0.36 -0.18 19.27
CA PRO A 33 -0.48 0.61 18.05
C PRO A 33 -1.00 2.02 18.31
N LEU A 34 -1.97 2.18 19.17
CA LEU A 34 -2.52 3.50 19.53
C LEU A 34 -1.48 4.39 20.20
N LEU A 35 -0.75 3.85 21.19
CA LEU A 35 0.31 4.58 21.87
C LEU A 35 1.43 5.00 20.89
N TYR A 36 1.78 4.13 19.94
CA TYR A 36 2.78 4.45 18.93
C TYR A 36 2.31 5.57 17.98
N ILE A 37 1.04 5.53 17.54
CA ILE A 37 0.45 6.58 16.71
C ILE A 37 0.46 7.92 17.45
N LEU A 38 0.06 7.94 18.73
CA LEU A 38 0.08 9.15 19.56
C LEU A 38 1.51 9.66 19.76
N TYR A 39 2.46 8.77 20.04
CA TYR A 39 3.88 9.11 20.20
C TYR A 39 4.52 9.73 18.96
N THR A 40 4.11 9.30 17.79
CA THR A 40 4.65 9.78 16.51
C THR A 40 3.76 10.80 15.81
N ASN A 41 2.71 11.30 16.46
CA ASN A 41 1.68 12.13 15.81
C ASN A 41 2.21 13.48 15.31
N ASP A 42 3.20 14.03 15.97
CA ASP A 42 3.84 15.31 15.63
C ASP A 42 4.81 15.25 14.44
N CYS A 43 5.18 14.03 14.00
CA CYS A 43 6.00 13.85 12.82
C CYS A 43 5.21 14.16 11.54
N CYS A 44 5.24 15.39 11.11
CA CYS A 44 4.60 15.85 9.88
C CYS A 44 5.56 16.76 9.09
N SER A 45 5.44 16.76 7.76
CA SER A 45 6.27 17.64 6.92
C SER A 45 5.64 19.04 6.86
N SER A 46 6.44 20.06 7.13
CA SER A 46 6.11 21.47 6.88
C SER A 46 6.61 21.96 5.51
N PHE A 47 7.33 21.12 4.76
CA PHE A 47 7.86 21.47 3.44
C PHE A 47 6.77 21.35 2.36
N GLU A 48 6.71 22.34 1.50
CA GLU A 48 5.85 22.29 0.32
C GLU A 48 6.28 21.13 -0.60
N ASN A 49 5.31 20.44 -1.19
CA ASN A 49 5.54 19.29 -2.09
C ASN A 49 6.31 18.11 -1.48
N ARG A 50 6.39 18.01 -0.15
CA ARG A 50 7.02 16.90 0.56
C ARG A 50 6.09 16.36 1.64
N HIS A 51 5.82 15.07 1.59
CA HIS A 51 4.86 14.41 2.46
C HIS A 51 5.53 13.29 3.24
N ILE A 52 5.31 13.24 4.54
CA ILE A 52 5.69 12.13 5.41
C ILE A 52 4.42 11.30 5.67
N LEU A 53 4.43 10.05 5.22
CA LEU A 53 3.33 9.11 5.39
C LEU A 53 3.77 8.01 6.34
N LYS A 54 2.98 7.73 7.37
CA LYS A 54 3.29 6.74 8.41
C LYS A 54 2.25 5.64 8.44
N PHE A 55 2.69 4.41 8.55
CA PHE A 55 1.85 3.26 8.84
C PHE A 55 2.58 2.37 9.85
N ALA A 56 2.19 2.46 11.11
CA ALA A 56 2.96 1.94 12.24
C ALA A 56 4.42 2.43 12.19
N ASP A 57 5.39 1.55 12.21
CA ASP A 57 6.83 1.84 12.10
C ASP A 57 7.29 2.11 10.65
N ASP A 58 6.52 1.69 9.64
CA ASP A 58 6.83 1.97 8.25
C ASP A 58 6.56 3.45 7.93
N THR A 59 7.62 4.18 7.60
CA THR A 59 7.55 5.60 7.22
C THR A 59 7.99 5.77 5.78
N VAL A 60 7.25 6.54 5.01
CA VAL A 60 7.58 6.91 3.63
C VAL A 60 7.63 8.42 3.49
N ILE A 61 8.70 8.92 2.92
CA ILE A 61 8.85 10.32 2.53
C ILE A 61 8.64 10.41 1.02
N VAL A 62 7.63 11.18 0.61
CA VAL A 62 7.35 11.44 -0.81
C VAL A 62 7.68 12.88 -1.10
N SER A 63 8.61 13.13 -2.04
CA SER A 63 8.97 14.47 -2.50
C SER A 63 8.65 14.60 -3.98
N LEU A 64 7.91 15.64 -4.34
CA LEU A 64 7.72 16.06 -5.72
C LEU A 64 8.86 17.00 -6.09
N LEU A 65 9.84 16.49 -6.83
CA LEU A 65 11.00 17.26 -7.27
C LEU A 65 10.72 17.94 -8.60
N ASN A 66 11.22 19.14 -8.77
CA ASN A 66 11.13 19.92 -10.01
C ASN A 66 12.53 20.31 -10.49
N SER A 67 12.62 21.16 -11.53
CA SER A 67 13.92 21.59 -12.09
C SER A 67 14.74 22.48 -11.13
N THR A 68 14.11 23.11 -10.15
CA THR A 68 14.76 24.00 -9.18
C THR A 68 15.02 23.31 -7.85
N GLU A 69 14.18 22.35 -7.47
CA GLU A 69 14.31 21.55 -6.26
C GLU A 69 14.66 20.09 -6.61
N THR A 70 15.93 19.77 -6.59
CA THR A 70 16.46 18.45 -7.03
C THR A 70 16.77 17.52 -5.86
N SER A 71 16.76 18.01 -4.61
CA SER A 71 17.25 17.26 -3.46
C SER A 71 16.16 16.91 -2.44
N HIS A 72 16.22 15.68 -1.93
CA HIS A 72 15.46 15.23 -0.76
C HIS A 72 16.08 15.67 0.59
N GLY A 73 17.33 16.17 0.59
CA GLY A 73 18.13 16.44 1.78
C GLY A 73 17.35 17.12 2.92
N PRO A 74 16.75 18.29 2.70
CA PRO A 74 16.12 19.04 3.78
C PRO A 74 15.02 18.28 4.55
N VAL A 75 14.21 17.47 3.88
CA VAL A 75 13.15 16.69 4.55
C VAL A 75 13.71 15.46 5.26
N ILE A 76 14.79 14.89 4.73
CA ILE A 76 15.51 13.79 5.38
C ILE A 76 16.18 14.29 6.65
N ASP A 77 16.89 15.42 6.60
CA ASP A 77 17.55 16.03 7.77
C ASP A 77 16.53 16.36 8.86
N TYR A 78 15.39 16.93 8.47
CA TYR A 78 14.28 17.18 9.39
C TYR A 78 13.80 15.90 10.05
N PHE A 79 13.57 14.83 9.26
CA PHE A 79 13.08 13.55 9.77
C PHE A 79 14.12 12.88 10.70
N LEU A 80 15.40 12.94 10.37
CA LEU A 80 16.47 12.40 11.21
C LEU A 80 16.57 13.13 12.55
N LYS A 81 16.49 14.47 12.52
CA LYS A 81 16.46 15.29 13.73
C LYS A 81 15.26 14.93 14.60
N TRP A 82 14.07 14.83 13.99
CA TRP A 82 12.87 14.40 14.70
C TRP A 82 13.03 12.99 15.31
N CYS A 83 13.62 12.03 14.61
CA CYS A 83 13.91 10.70 15.14
C CYS A 83 14.80 10.78 16.39
N GLN A 84 15.87 11.59 16.36
CA GLN A 84 16.77 11.77 17.50
C GLN A 84 16.05 12.38 18.70
N GLU A 85 15.27 13.45 18.50
CA GLU A 85 14.47 14.11 19.54
C GLU A 85 13.41 13.17 20.14
N SER A 86 12.90 12.26 19.32
CA SER A 86 11.91 11.25 19.72
C SER A 86 12.53 9.93 20.17
N PHE A 87 13.83 9.84 20.40
CA PHE A 87 14.54 8.63 20.82
C PHE A 87 14.25 7.41 19.92
N LEU A 88 14.04 7.64 18.62
CA LEU A 88 13.85 6.62 17.60
C LEU A 88 15.12 6.46 16.77
N THR A 89 15.43 5.22 16.42
CA THR A 89 16.60 4.92 15.57
C THR A 89 16.13 4.46 14.20
N LEU A 90 16.55 5.17 13.15
CA LEU A 90 16.26 4.78 11.79
C LEU A 90 17.10 3.57 11.38
N ASN A 91 16.48 2.56 10.79
CA ASN A 91 17.19 1.41 10.22
C ASN A 91 17.62 1.71 8.79
N VAL A 92 18.81 2.30 8.61
CA VAL A 92 19.34 2.73 7.30
C VAL A 92 19.48 1.54 6.34
N LEU A 93 19.86 0.35 6.81
CA LEU A 93 20.01 -0.85 5.97
C LEU A 93 18.70 -1.32 5.35
N LYS A 94 17.58 -1.10 6.04
CA LYS A 94 16.23 -1.40 5.52
C LYS A 94 15.65 -0.27 4.70
N THR A 95 16.15 0.95 4.86
CA THR A 95 15.70 2.12 4.13
C THR A 95 16.08 1.99 2.65
N LYS A 96 15.17 2.35 1.75
CA LYS A 96 15.38 2.31 0.31
C LYS A 96 14.94 3.63 -0.30
N ASP A 97 15.63 4.03 -1.35
CA ASP A 97 15.25 5.13 -2.22
C ASP A 97 14.69 4.62 -3.54
N MET A 98 13.67 5.29 -4.06
CA MET A 98 13.12 4.97 -5.37
C MET A 98 12.72 6.25 -6.11
N CYS A 99 13.42 6.56 -7.18
CA CYS A 99 13.09 7.67 -8.07
C CYS A 99 12.04 7.25 -9.09
N ILE A 100 10.90 7.98 -9.12
CA ILE A 100 9.83 7.80 -10.12
C ILE A 100 9.91 8.95 -11.11
N ASP A 101 10.50 8.72 -12.29
CA ASP A 101 10.67 9.72 -13.34
C ASP A 101 10.15 9.21 -14.68
N PHE A 102 9.27 9.99 -15.30
CA PHE A 102 8.66 9.69 -16.60
C PHE A 102 9.22 10.54 -17.75
N ARG A 103 10.20 11.40 -17.48
CA ARG A 103 10.87 12.22 -18.52
C ARG A 103 11.69 11.34 -19.43
N ARG A 104 11.95 11.81 -20.66
CA ARG A 104 12.79 11.09 -21.64
C ARG A 104 14.26 11.09 -21.22
N ALA A 105 14.78 12.25 -20.82
CA ALA A 105 16.10 12.41 -20.24
C ALA A 105 15.98 12.37 -18.72
N GLN A 106 16.51 11.34 -18.09
CA GLN A 106 16.49 11.19 -16.65
C GLN A 106 17.86 11.58 -16.11
N PRO A 107 17.97 12.63 -15.28
CA PRO A 107 19.19 12.86 -14.51
C PRO A 107 19.40 11.69 -13.55
N SER A 108 20.66 11.37 -13.27
CA SER A 108 20.96 10.43 -12.19
C SER A 108 20.41 10.99 -10.89
N PRO A 109 19.64 10.21 -10.13
CA PRO A 109 19.20 10.68 -8.81
C PRO A 109 20.41 10.90 -7.89
N ASP A 110 20.33 11.92 -7.04
CA ASP A 110 21.35 12.16 -6.02
C ASP A 110 21.43 10.97 -5.08
N THR A 111 22.64 10.56 -4.72
CA THR A 111 22.86 9.51 -3.75
C THR A 111 22.51 10.02 -2.34
N ILE A 112 21.57 9.35 -1.69
CA ILE A 112 21.20 9.68 -0.31
C ILE A 112 22.17 8.99 0.64
N VAL A 113 22.74 9.75 1.57
CA VAL A 113 23.61 9.26 2.63
C VAL A 113 22.99 9.61 3.97
N ILE A 114 22.83 8.64 4.87
CA ILE A 114 22.29 8.79 6.21
C ILE A 114 23.29 8.18 7.20
N ASP A 115 23.73 8.95 8.18
CA ASP A 115 24.72 8.53 9.19
C ASP A 115 25.98 7.87 8.57
N GLY A 116 26.47 8.43 7.45
CA GLY A 116 27.63 7.92 6.71
C GLY A 116 27.37 6.64 5.90
N GLN A 117 26.15 6.13 5.88
CA GLN A 117 25.74 4.96 5.10
C GLN A 117 24.95 5.38 3.88
N THR A 118 25.30 4.83 2.72
CA THR A 118 24.57 5.05 1.48
C THR A 118 23.24 4.29 1.49
N VAL A 119 22.14 4.99 1.24
CA VAL A 119 20.82 4.37 1.05
C VAL A 119 20.76 3.70 -0.33
N GLU A 120 20.33 2.44 -0.36
CA GLU A 120 20.20 1.68 -1.60
C GLU A 120 19.07 2.24 -2.46
N SER A 121 19.41 2.65 -3.70
CA SER A 121 18.41 3.00 -4.70
C SER A 121 17.87 1.76 -5.39
N VAL A 122 16.54 1.62 -5.48
CA VAL A 122 15.88 0.44 -6.00
C VAL A 122 14.89 0.78 -7.13
N GLU A 123 14.79 -0.09 -8.12
CA GLU A 123 13.81 0.06 -9.20
C GLU A 123 12.40 -0.40 -8.79
N SER A 124 12.29 -1.19 -7.74
CA SER A 124 10.99 -1.66 -7.23
C SER A 124 11.06 -1.96 -5.75
N TYR A 125 10.00 -1.63 -5.03
CA TYR A 125 9.87 -1.84 -3.60
C TYR A 125 8.51 -2.46 -3.26
N LYS A 126 8.45 -3.30 -2.23
CA LYS A 126 7.20 -3.83 -1.70
C LYS A 126 6.74 -2.99 -0.53
N TYR A 127 5.80 -2.07 -0.78
CA TYR A 127 5.23 -1.21 0.23
C TYR A 127 3.85 -1.72 0.67
N LEU A 128 3.67 -1.94 1.96
CA LEU A 128 2.41 -2.41 2.57
C LEU A 128 1.74 -3.56 1.80
N GLY A 129 2.54 -4.51 1.33
CA GLY A 129 2.04 -5.70 0.62
C GLY A 129 1.95 -5.58 -0.91
N THR A 130 1.98 -4.36 -1.47
CA THR A 130 1.92 -4.09 -2.91
C THR A 130 3.30 -3.79 -3.47
N PHE A 131 3.68 -4.39 -4.61
CA PHE A 131 4.91 -4.05 -5.31
C PHE A 131 4.70 -2.80 -6.16
N LEU A 132 5.46 -1.75 -5.85
CA LEU A 132 5.63 -0.56 -6.66
C LEU A 132 6.90 -0.68 -7.50
N ASP A 133 6.91 -0.15 -8.70
CA ASP A 133 8.09 0.00 -9.53
C ASP A 133 8.24 1.46 -9.99
N ASN A 134 9.46 1.86 -10.33
CA ASN A 134 9.82 3.24 -10.71
C ASN A 134 9.11 3.76 -11.97
N LYS A 135 8.40 2.90 -12.69
CA LYS A 135 7.55 3.27 -13.84
C LYS A 135 6.05 3.12 -13.53
N LEU A 136 5.69 2.72 -12.31
CA LEU A 136 4.32 2.44 -11.87
C LEU A 136 3.56 1.52 -12.84
N THR A 137 4.23 0.48 -13.33
CA THR A 137 3.62 -0.50 -14.25
C THR A 137 2.88 -1.61 -13.51
N PHE A 138 3.22 -1.82 -12.24
CA PHE A 138 2.69 -2.88 -11.36
C PHE A 138 2.85 -4.31 -11.91
N LYS A 139 3.77 -4.49 -12.88
CA LYS A 139 4.03 -5.80 -13.46
C LYS A 139 4.49 -6.81 -12.40
N LYS A 140 5.46 -6.42 -11.55
CA LYS A 140 5.98 -7.27 -10.49
C LYS A 140 4.91 -7.63 -9.46
N ASN A 141 3.96 -6.70 -9.20
CA ASN A 141 2.80 -6.97 -8.35
C ASN A 141 1.89 -8.03 -8.98
N THR A 142 1.55 -7.88 -10.26
CA THR A 142 0.71 -8.83 -11.00
C THR A 142 1.35 -10.22 -11.09
N ASP A 143 2.66 -10.30 -11.37
CA ASP A 143 3.40 -11.56 -11.41
C ASP A 143 3.37 -12.26 -10.02
N SER A 144 3.53 -11.51 -8.94
CA SER A 144 3.44 -12.02 -7.56
C SER A 144 2.05 -12.56 -7.25
N ILE A 145 0.99 -11.80 -7.61
CA ILE A 145 -0.41 -12.22 -7.43
C ILE A 145 -0.67 -13.49 -8.22
N HIS A 146 -0.28 -13.54 -9.49
CA HIS A 146 -0.45 -14.71 -10.35
C HIS A 146 0.24 -15.95 -9.75
N LYS A 147 1.50 -15.83 -9.31
CA LYS A 147 2.24 -16.93 -8.66
C LYS A 147 1.51 -17.45 -7.42
N LYS A 148 1.05 -16.57 -6.55
CA LYS A 148 0.27 -16.94 -5.35
C LYS A 148 -1.05 -17.61 -5.72
N SER A 149 -1.74 -17.11 -6.74
CA SER A 149 -2.99 -17.72 -7.23
C SER A 149 -2.78 -19.13 -7.74
N GLN A 150 -1.70 -19.39 -8.50
CA GLN A 150 -1.35 -20.73 -8.96
C GLN A 150 -1.14 -21.71 -7.81
N GLN A 151 -0.45 -21.28 -6.74
CA GLN A 151 -0.29 -22.11 -5.54
C GLN A 151 -1.63 -22.44 -4.87
N ARG A 152 -2.56 -21.48 -4.82
CA ARG A 152 -3.89 -21.65 -4.20
C ARG A 152 -4.86 -22.47 -5.05
N PHE A 153 -4.67 -22.53 -6.36
CA PHE A 153 -5.42 -23.45 -7.24
C PHE A 153 -5.23 -24.90 -6.86
N PHE A 154 -4.08 -25.28 -6.33
CA PHE A 154 -3.89 -26.65 -5.85
C PHE A 154 -4.91 -26.99 -4.75
N CYS A 155 -5.11 -26.10 -3.78
CA CYS A 155 -6.10 -26.31 -2.72
C CYS A 155 -7.52 -26.30 -3.28
N LEU A 156 -7.84 -25.33 -4.16
CA LEU A 156 -9.18 -25.24 -4.77
C LEU A 156 -9.53 -26.50 -5.58
N ARG A 157 -8.57 -27.04 -6.36
CA ARG A 157 -8.75 -28.33 -7.09
C ARG A 157 -8.94 -29.52 -6.14
N LYS A 158 -8.24 -29.54 -4.99
CA LYS A 158 -8.45 -30.58 -3.98
C LYS A 158 -9.87 -30.52 -3.42
N LEU A 159 -10.36 -29.32 -3.06
CA LEU A 159 -11.74 -29.14 -2.59
C LEU A 159 -12.74 -29.65 -3.62
N SER A 160 -12.56 -29.29 -4.90
CA SER A 160 -13.39 -29.78 -6.01
C SER A 160 -13.35 -31.32 -6.15
N LYS A 161 -12.14 -31.93 -6.04
CA LYS A 161 -11.98 -33.39 -6.10
C LYS A 161 -12.70 -34.12 -4.96
N PHE A 162 -12.77 -33.50 -3.79
CA PHE A 162 -13.52 -34.03 -2.64
C PHE A 162 -15.00 -33.70 -2.66
N GLN A 163 -15.50 -33.13 -3.78
CA GLN A 163 -16.90 -32.76 -3.95
C GLN A 163 -17.43 -31.85 -2.84
N VAL A 164 -16.58 -30.94 -2.37
CA VAL A 164 -16.98 -29.92 -1.40
C VAL A 164 -18.03 -29.01 -2.03
N ASP A 165 -19.02 -28.63 -1.24
CA ASP A 165 -20.13 -27.78 -1.68
C ASP A 165 -19.63 -26.48 -2.34
N SER A 166 -20.29 -26.06 -3.40
CA SER A 166 -19.90 -24.87 -4.19
C SER A 166 -19.88 -23.59 -3.37
N THR A 167 -20.74 -23.46 -2.36
CA THR A 167 -20.76 -22.30 -1.44
C THR A 167 -19.46 -22.18 -0.67
N LEU A 168 -18.95 -23.30 -0.15
CA LEU A 168 -17.67 -23.34 0.56
C LEU A 168 -16.49 -23.11 -0.39
N MET A 169 -16.58 -23.61 -1.63
CA MET A 169 -15.56 -23.35 -2.65
C MET A 169 -15.52 -21.87 -3.05
N ILE A 170 -16.67 -21.20 -3.17
CA ILE A 170 -16.76 -19.75 -3.41
C ILE A 170 -16.17 -18.98 -2.22
N LEU A 171 -16.49 -19.38 -0.99
CA LEU A 171 -15.93 -18.78 0.21
C LEU A 171 -14.39 -18.90 0.22
N PHE A 172 -13.86 -20.08 -0.10
CA PHE A 172 -12.41 -20.28 -0.24
C PHE A 172 -11.82 -19.37 -1.33
N TYR A 173 -12.46 -19.31 -2.51
CA TYR A 173 -12.01 -18.45 -3.61
C TYR A 173 -11.95 -16.98 -3.17
N ARG A 174 -13.03 -16.44 -2.60
CA ARG A 174 -13.10 -15.04 -2.14
C ARG A 174 -12.06 -14.74 -1.06
N SER A 175 -11.90 -15.63 -0.08
CA SER A 175 -11.00 -15.42 1.05
C SER A 175 -9.51 -15.54 0.65
N PHE A 176 -9.17 -16.43 -0.28
CA PHE A 176 -7.77 -16.76 -0.55
C PHE A 176 -7.29 -16.34 -1.93
N ILE A 177 -8.13 -16.29 -2.96
CA ILE A 177 -7.70 -15.95 -4.33
C ILE A 177 -8.14 -14.54 -4.69
N GLU A 178 -9.42 -14.22 -4.58
CA GLU A 178 -9.94 -12.90 -4.90
C GLU A 178 -9.34 -11.82 -3.99
N SER A 179 -9.21 -12.10 -2.70
CA SER A 179 -8.64 -11.16 -1.72
C SER A 179 -7.21 -10.69 -2.05
N ILE A 180 -6.36 -11.54 -2.62
CA ILE A 180 -5.02 -11.13 -3.02
C ILE A 180 -5.01 -10.34 -4.34
N ILE A 181 -5.98 -10.58 -5.22
CA ILE A 181 -6.13 -9.82 -6.46
C ILE A 181 -6.64 -8.42 -6.13
N THR A 182 -7.64 -8.34 -5.25
CA THR A 182 -8.34 -7.09 -4.92
C THR A 182 -7.65 -6.27 -3.83
N PHE A 183 -6.52 -6.72 -3.31
CA PHE A 183 -5.74 -5.96 -2.33
C PHE A 183 -5.17 -4.67 -2.95
N SER A 184 -5.48 -3.52 -2.34
CA SER A 184 -5.13 -2.18 -2.87
C SER A 184 -5.55 -1.93 -4.32
N PHE A 185 -6.62 -2.58 -4.78
CA PHE A 185 -7.01 -2.70 -6.19
C PHE A 185 -7.24 -1.35 -6.86
N VAL A 186 -7.85 -0.42 -6.15
CA VAL A 186 -8.14 0.94 -6.62
C VAL A 186 -6.89 1.76 -6.94
N CYS A 187 -5.72 1.37 -6.40
CA CYS A 187 -4.47 2.09 -6.60
C CYS A 187 -3.74 1.70 -7.88
N TRP A 188 -3.96 0.48 -8.40
CA TRP A 188 -3.09 -0.05 -9.46
C TRP A 188 -3.80 -0.72 -10.64
N PHE A 189 -5.05 -1.19 -10.50
CA PHE A 189 -5.71 -2.00 -11.53
C PHE A 189 -5.86 -1.28 -12.88
N GLN A 190 -6.23 0.00 -12.86
CA GLN A 190 -6.40 0.76 -14.10
C GLN A 190 -5.08 1.09 -14.80
N SER A 191 -3.96 1.06 -14.08
CA SER A 191 -2.63 1.28 -14.65
C SER A 191 -2.07 0.06 -15.37
N LEU A 192 -2.73 -1.10 -15.26
CA LEU A 192 -2.28 -2.34 -15.89
C LEU A 192 -2.39 -2.28 -17.41
N ARG A 193 -1.38 -2.82 -18.09
CA ARG A 193 -1.44 -3.08 -19.53
C ARG A 193 -2.38 -4.27 -19.79
N VAL A 194 -2.82 -4.38 -21.03
CA VAL A 194 -3.72 -5.46 -21.48
C VAL A 194 -3.18 -6.86 -21.12
N LYS A 195 -1.89 -7.08 -21.26
CA LYS A 195 -1.24 -8.35 -20.92
C LYS A 195 -1.42 -8.73 -19.45
N GLU A 196 -1.13 -7.83 -18.54
CA GLU A 196 -1.23 -8.04 -17.11
C GLU A 196 -2.70 -8.21 -16.69
N ARG A 197 -3.60 -7.41 -17.26
CA ARG A 197 -5.04 -7.54 -17.04
C ARG A 197 -5.57 -8.90 -17.49
N ASN A 198 -5.17 -9.37 -18.68
CA ASN A 198 -5.54 -10.69 -19.18
C ASN A 198 -4.99 -11.84 -18.32
N LEU A 199 -3.79 -11.66 -17.74
CA LEU A 199 -3.22 -12.64 -16.81
C LEU A 199 -4.08 -12.80 -15.56
N LEU A 200 -4.58 -11.71 -14.98
CA LEU A 200 -5.48 -11.76 -13.83
C LEU A 200 -6.87 -12.26 -14.19
N ASN A 201 -7.43 -11.86 -15.33
CA ASN A 201 -8.71 -12.39 -15.82
C ASN A 201 -8.65 -13.92 -16.01
N LYS A 202 -7.48 -14.45 -16.44
CA LYS A 202 -7.27 -15.90 -16.53
C LYS A 202 -7.35 -16.58 -15.15
N VAL A 203 -6.89 -15.92 -14.07
CA VAL A 203 -7.04 -16.44 -12.71
C VAL A 203 -8.51 -16.60 -12.35
N VAL A 204 -9.33 -15.57 -12.60
CA VAL A 204 -10.79 -15.63 -12.35
C VAL A 204 -11.45 -16.73 -13.17
N SER A 205 -11.16 -16.78 -14.48
CA SER A 205 -11.73 -17.81 -15.39
C SER A 205 -11.38 -19.24 -14.95
N VAL A 206 -10.12 -19.49 -14.55
CA VAL A 206 -9.71 -20.81 -14.06
C VAL A 206 -10.42 -21.15 -12.75
N SER A 207 -10.57 -20.19 -11.84
CA SER A 207 -11.33 -20.38 -10.60
C SER A 207 -12.79 -20.73 -10.88
N SER A 208 -13.45 -19.99 -11.78
CA SER A 208 -14.83 -20.26 -12.19
C SER A 208 -15.01 -21.69 -12.75
N LYS A 209 -14.06 -22.14 -13.58
CA LYS A 209 -14.07 -23.51 -14.12
C LYS A 209 -13.91 -24.59 -13.04
N ILE A 210 -13.06 -24.35 -12.03
CA ILE A 210 -12.85 -25.33 -10.96
C ILE A 210 -14.06 -25.39 -10.03
N ILE A 211 -14.71 -24.24 -9.75
CA ILE A 211 -15.89 -24.14 -8.89
C ILE A 211 -17.16 -24.63 -9.61
N GLY A 212 -17.20 -24.52 -10.95
CA GLY A 212 -18.38 -24.80 -11.75
C GLY A 212 -19.41 -23.68 -11.83
N LEU A 213 -19.09 -22.50 -11.24
CA LEU A 213 -19.96 -21.32 -11.19
C LEU A 213 -19.20 -20.06 -11.62
N PRO A 214 -19.85 -19.14 -12.36
CA PRO A 214 -19.22 -17.88 -12.75
C PRO A 214 -18.86 -17.04 -11.52
N GLN A 215 -17.69 -16.42 -11.56
CA GLN A 215 -17.25 -15.44 -10.57
C GLN A 215 -17.37 -14.03 -11.14
N GLU A 216 -17.45 -13.03 -10.27
CA GLU A 216 -17.50 -11.62 -10.67
C GLU A 216 -16.27 -11.23 -11.52
N THR A 217 -16.48 -10.33 -12.48
CA THR A 217 -15.39 -9.82 -13.30
C THR A 217 -14.49 -8.88 -12.48
N LEU A 218 -13.23 -8.79 -12.87
CA LEU A 218 -12.30 -7.85 -12.19
C LEU A 218 -12.72 -6.40 -12.38
N GLN A 219 -13.41 -6.08 -13.49
CA GLN A 219 -13.90 -4.72 -13.72
C GLN A 219 -15.03 -4.38 -12.74
N ASP A 220 -16.00 -5.28 -12.55
CA ASP A 220 -17.10 -5.05 -11.61
C ASP A 220 -16.60 -4.94 -10.17
N LEU A 221 -15.64 -5.79 -9.77
CA LEU A 221 -15.00 -5.74 -8.47
C LEU A 221 -14.25 -4.42 -8.27
N TYR A 222 -13.56 -3.92 -9.31
CA TYR A 222 -12.87 -2.65 -9.26
C TYR A 222 -13.86 -1.50 -9.08
N GLU A 223 -14.91 -1.43 -9.87
CA GLU A 223 -15.91 -0.37 -9.80
C GLU A 223 -16.62 -0.35 -8.45
N LYS A 224 -16.98 -1.51 -7.89
CA LYS A 224 -17.55 -1.62 -6.55
C LYS A 224 -16.61 -1.08 -5.47
N GLN A 225 -15.32 -1.46 -5.53
CA GLN A 225 -14.34 -0.97 -4.55
C GLN A 225 -14.04 0.52 -4.72
N LEU A 226 -13.95 0.99 -5.96
CA LEU A 226 -13.74 2.39 -6.29
C LEU A 226 -14.89 3.25 -5.76
N PHE A 227 -16.14 2.86 -6.02
CA PHE A 227 -17.35 3.51 -5.54
C PHE A 227 -17.39 3.56 -3.99
N LYS A 228 -17.15 2.41 -3.35
CA LYS A 228 -17.13 2.32 -1.89
C LYS A 228 -16.07 3.24 -1.28
N LYS A 229 -14.84 3.24 -1.84
CA LYS A 229 -13.75 4.08 -1.33
C LYS A 229 -14.00 5.55 -1.58
N ALA A 230 -14.50 5.93 -2.76
CA ALA A 230 -14.84 7.31 -3.08
C ALA A 230 -15.92 7.87 -2.15
N ASN A 231 -17.00 7.12 -1.91
CA ASN A 231 -18.03 7.53 -0.97
C ASN A 231 -17.49 7.65 0.47
N SER A 232 -16.63 6.73 0.90
CA SER A 232 -15.98 6.84 2.22
C SER A 232 -15.15 8.12 2.36
N ILE A 233 -14.51 8.57 1.28
CA ILE A 233 -13.76 9.84 1.28
C ILE A 233 -14.70 11.04 1.32
N LEU A 234 -15.78 11.01 0.52
CA LEU A 234 -16.76 12.10 0.46
C LEU A 234 -17.52 12.31 1.77
N THR A 235 -17.63 11.28 2.61
CA THR A 235 -18.27 11.35 3.92
C THR A 235 -17.33 11.72 5.06
N ASP A 236 -16.02 11.78 4.80
CA ASP A 236 -14.99 12.08 5.80
C ASP A 236 -14.23 13.37 5.43
N PHE A 237 -14.64 14.49 6.01
CA PHE A 237 -14.01 15.80 5.79
C PHE A 237 -12.54 15.86 6.24
N SER A 238 -12.12 14.96 7.12
CA SER A 238 -10.73 14.88 7.60
C SER A 238 -9.82 14.06 6.69
N HIS A 239 -10.40 13.34 5.72
CA HIS A 239 -9.63 12.50 4.81
C HIS A 239 -8.71 13.34 3.90
N PRO A 240 -7.39 13.02 3.76
CA PRO A 240 -6.44 13.81 2.98
C PRO A 240 -6.84 14.04 1.52
N LEU A 241 -7.60 13.12 0.93
CA LEU A 241 -8.10 13.25 -0.45
C LEU A 241 -9.45 13.96 -0.56
N TYR A 242 -10.09 14.37 0.54
CA TYR A 242 -11.42 15.00 0.48
C TYR A 242 -11.44 16.22 -0.44
N LEU A 243 -10.46 17.10 -0.32
CA LEU A 243 -10.35 18.33 -1.13
C LEU A 243 -10.12 18.09 -2.62
N GLN A 244 -9.78 16.85 -3.02
CA GLN A 244 -9.63 16.47 -4.43
C GLN A 244 -11.00 16.24 -5.13
N PHE A 245 -12.07 16.07 -4.34
CA PHE A 245 -13.42 15.86 -4.82
C PHE A 245 -14.22 17.15 -4.71
N GLN A 246 -14.21 17.97 -5.75
CA GLN A 246 -14.90 19.26 -5.79
C GLN A 246 -16.21 19.13 -6.56
N PHE A 247 -17.30 19.62 -5.97
CA PHE A 247 -18.57 19.71 -6.69
C PHE A 247 -18.56 20.85 -7.72
N LEU A 248 -19.29 20.67 -8.80
CA LEU A 248 -19.62 21.76 -9.72
C LEU A 248 -20.56 22.77 -9.03
N PRO A 249 -20.66 24.00 -9.54
CA PRO A 249 -21.59 25.02 -8.97
C PRO A 249 -23.03 24.54 -8.84
N SER A 250 -23.45 23.59 -9.66
CA SER A 250 -24.78 22.97 -9.57
C SER A 250 -25.01 22.13 -8.32
N GLY A 251 -23.94 21.71 -7.62
CA GLY A 251 -23.97 20.85 -6.44
C GLY A 251 -24.30 19.37 -6.70
N SER A 252 -24.65 19.00 -7.93
CA SER A 252 -25.10 17.64 -8.27
C SER A 252 -23.99 16.72 -8.82
N LEU A 253 -23.01 17.30 -9.50
CA LEU A 253 -21.92 16.55 -10.14
C LEU A 253 -20.57 16.99 -9.57
N LEU A 254 -19.61 16.09 -9.59
CA LEU A 254 -18.23 16.37 -9.22
C LEU A 254 -17.44 16.91 -10.43
N ARG A 255 -16.53 17.83 -10.17
CA ARG A 255 -15.63 18.37 -11.17
C ARG A 255 -14.59 17.32 -11.57
N LEU A 256 -14.63 16.88 -12.82
CA LEU A 256 -13.60 15.98 -13.36
C LEU A 256 -12.26 16.74 -13.49
N PRO A 257 -11.17 16.26 -12.83
CA PRO A 257 -9.86 16.88 -12.96
C PRO A 257 -9.35 16.81 -14.39
N PHE A 258 -8.77 17.92 -14.88
CA PHE A 258 -8.18 17.95 -16.23
C PHE A 258 -6.95 17.02 -16.30
N ALA A 259 -7.01 16.03 -17.17
CA ALA A 259 -5.96 15.01 -17.31
C ALA A 259 -5.15 15.20 -18.59
N LYS A 260 -3.91 15.69 -18.47
CA LYS A 260 -2.97 15.80 -19.60
C LYS A 260 -2.39 14.45 -20.07
N THR A 261 -2.46 13.41 -19.24
CA THR A 261 -1.89 12.10 -19.52
C THR A 261 -2.89 10.99 -19.25
N ASN A 262 -2.80 9.91 -20.02
CA ASN A 262 -3.63 8.72 -19.78
C ASN A 262 -3.39 8.12 -18.38
N ARG A 263 -2.17 8.19 -17.86
CA ARG A 263 -1.86 7.72 -16.51
C ARG A 263 -2.65 8.47 -15.46
N PHE A 264 -2.68 9.80 -15.51
CA PHE A 264 -3.46 10.61 -14.57
C PHE A 264 -4.96 10.37 -14.77
N LYS A 265 -5.44 10.29 -16.02
CA LYS A 265 -6.84 9.98 -16.33
C LYS A 265 -7.32 8.68 -15.66
N HIS A 266 -6.45 7.67 -15.60
CA HIS A 266 -6.74 6.35 -15.01
C HIS A 266 -6.28 6.22 -13.55
N SER A 267 -5.86 7.31 -12.91
CA SER A 267 -5.58 7.31 -11.48
C SER A 267 -6.88 7.35 -10.65
N PHE A 268 -6.74 7.16 -9.34
CA PHE A 268 -7.89 6.98 -8.44
C PHE A 268 -8.93 8.11 -8.54
N VAL A 269 -8.53 9.38 -8.35
CA VAL A 269 -9.50 10.49 -8.27
C VAL A 269 -10.27 10.71 -9.58
N PRO A 270 -9.63 10.84 -10.77
CA PRO A 270 -10.37 10.98 -12.02
C PRO A 270 -11.28 9.79 -12.32
N SER A 271 -10.82 8.56 -12.04
CA SER A 271 -11.64 7.35 -12.24
C SER A 271 -12.85 7.33 -11.31
N ALA A 272 -12.68 7.72 -10.05
CA ALA A 272 -13.75 7.78 -9.06
C ALA A 272 -14.78 8.87 -9.42
N VAL A 273 -14.32 10.07 -9.80
CA VAL A 273 -15.22 11.15 -10.25
C VAL A 273 -16.00 10.74 -11.48
N SER A 274 -15.34 10.10 -12.45
CA SER A 274 -16.04 9.61 -13.65
C SER A 274 -17.12 8.58 -13.32
N LEU A 275 -16.84 7.67 -12.38
CA LEU A 275 -17.80 6.64 -11.94
C LEU A 275 -18.98 7.24 -11.13
N LEU A 276 -18.71 8.23 -10.28
CA LEU A 276 -19.74 8.88 -9.45
C LEU A 276 -20.66 9.79 -10.25
N ASN A 277 -20.21 10.29 -11.39
CA ASN A 277 -20.99 11.14 -12.29
C ASN A 277 -21.78 10.34 -13.36
N ALA A 278 -21.53 9.02 -13.48
CA ALA A 278 -22.21 8.16 -14.45
C ALA A 278 -23.59 7.74 -13.97
#